data_7a3aae2139d4345bc0d5755caad80f62
#
_entry.id   7a3aae2139d4345bc0d5755caad80f62
#
_cell.length_a   1.000
_cell.length_b   1.000
_cell.length_c   1.000
_cell.angle_alpha   90.00
_cell.angle_beta   90.00
_cell.angle_gamma   90.00
#
_symmetry.space_group_name_H-M   'P 1'
#
loop_
_entity.id
_entity.type
_entity.pdbx_description
1 polymer ?
#
loop_
_entity_poly.entity_id
_entity_poly.type
_entity_poly.pdbx_seq_one_letter_code
_entity_poly.pdbx_strand_id
1 'polypeptide(L)'
;MFEMRNVAGNQCIMRIKDIELFMSATLQKQGDPLFLSSLANKLSSLMRKNHILFFLVFVAVCLLTSCASPKNVTYFQNREAIEKAVQGYLVDARIMPKDVLTITVSTTTPEAAKQFNLVTPTSQTQLQTYLVDNEGMINFPVIGQLKVGGMTKTEAEKLITEKIIPYLAESQNPVVTVRMSSFSISVLGEVNQPGTFMVEREKINVLEALSRAGDLTIYGVRNNVTLIREESDGTKSYHTLNLNDANIVNSPYYYLQQNDILYVEPNKIKAQNSTVGSMTNLWLSATSVLVSVATLLVSILRK
;
A
#
# COMPACT_ATOMS: atom_id res chain seq x y z
N MET A 1 -32.05 -6.19 26.91
CA MET A 1 -32.22 -5.30 25.76
C MET A 1 -31.49 -4.01 26.11
N PHE A 2 -30.23 -3.88 25.71
CA PHE A 2 -29.37 -2.72 26.03
C PHE A 2 -29.31 -1.84 24.78
N GLU A 3 -29.84 -0.65 24.88
CA GLU A 3 -29.85 0.37 23.84
C GLU A 3 -28.53 1.16 23.93
N MET A 4 -27.60 0.91 22.99
CA MET A 4 -26.38 1.71 22.86
C MET A 4 -26.72 3.00 22.09
N ARG A 5 -26.82 4.12 22.78
CA ARG A 5 -26.86 5.44 22.13
C ARG A 5 -25.42 5.83 21.74
N ASN A 6 -25.22 5.92 20.46
CA ASN A 6 -24.01 6.46 19.85
C ASN A 6 -24.03 7.99 20.01
N VAL A 7 -23.16 8.53 20.86
CA VAL A 7 -22.85 9.97 20.91
C VAL A 7 -21.42 10.15 20.44
N ALA A 8 -21.28 10.97 19.43
CA ALA A 8 -20.04 11.31 18.74
C ALA A 8 -18.92 11.75 19.69
N GLY A 9 -17.71 11.24 19.45
CA GLY A 9 -16.48 11.76 20.05
C GLY A 9 -15.91 10.89 21.16
N ASN A 10 -14.97 10.03 20.79
CA ASN A 10 -13.86 9.49 21.59
C ASN A 10 -13.87 9.81 23.08
N GLN A 11 -14.48 8.97 23.88
CA GLN A 11 -13.99 8.58 25.20
C GLN A 11 -14.92 7.51 25.78
N CYS A 12 -14.42 6.27 25.86
CA CYS A 12 -15.07 5.21 26.64
C CYS A 12 -14.74 5.47 28.11
N ILE A 13 -15.39 6.44 28.74
CA ILE A 13 -15.32 6.66 30.18
C ILE A 13 -16.46 5.86 30.82
N MET A 14 -16.16 4.65 31.24
CA MET A 14 -17.05 3.89 32.12
C MET A 14 -17.10 4.63 33.45
N ARG A 15 -18.25 5.20 33.83
CA ARG A 15 -18.41 5.88 35.13
C ARG A 15 -18.26 4.84 36.24
N ILE A 16 -17.60 5.24 37.33
CA ILE A 16 -17.42 4.41 38.52
C ILE A 16 -18.74 3.79 39.02
N LYS A 17 -19.88 4.49 38.82
CA LYS A 17 -21.23 3.97 39.12
C LYS A 17 -21.64 2.78 38.26
N ASP A 18 -21.17 2.70 37.00
CA ASP A 18 -21.51 1.57 36.11
C ASP A 18 -20.70 0.32 36.48
N ILE A 19 -19.52 0.49 37.05
CA ILE A 19 -18.70 -0.62 37.59
C ILE A 19 -19.33 -1.15 38.88
N GLU A 20 -19.85 -0.30 39.76
CA GLU A 20 -20.56 -0.72 40.97
C GLU A 20 -21.87 -1.45 40.59
N LEU A 21 -22.60 -0.97 39.57
CA LEU A 21 -23.82 -1.62 39.10
C LEU A 21 -23.53 -2.98 38.43
N PHE A 22 -22.46 -3.09 37.67
CA PHE A 22 -22.04 -4.36 37.05
C PHE A 22 -21.53 -5.36 38.08
N MET A 23 -20.77 -4.91 39.09
CA MET A 23 -20.36 -5.75 40.20
C MET A 23 -21.56 -6.20 41.04
N SER A 24 -22.50 -5.33 41.34
CA SER A 24 -23.68 -5.69 42.12
C SER A 24 -24.61 -6.67 41.36
N ALA A 25 -24.77 -6.51 40.03
CA ALA A 25 -25.58 -7.39 39.18
C ALA A 25 -24.96 -8.79 38.98
N THR A 26 -23.62 -8.88 38.94
CA THR A 26 -22.95 -10.18 38.85
C THR A 26 -22.89 -10.91 40.20
N LEU A 27 -22.85 -10.18 41.29
CA LEU A 27 -22.86 -10.73 42.67
C LEU A 27 -24.21 -11.21 43.15
N GLN A 28 -25.30 -10.69 42.56
CA GLN A 28 -26.69 -11.07 42.89
C GLN A 28 -27.10 -12.44 42.33
N LYS A 29 -26.27 -13.06 41.49
CA LYS A 29 -26.56 -14.34 40.82
C LYS A 29 -25.99 -15.57 41.53
N GLN A 30 -25.20 -15.42 42.60
CA GLN A 30 -24.69 -16.54 43.39
C GLN A 30 -24.94 -16.26 44.90
N GLY A 31 -26.05 -16.81 45.36
CA GLY A 31 -26.59 -16.57 46.72
C GLY A 31 -25.70 -17.11 47.81
N ASP A 32 -25.20 -16.18 48.62
CA ASP A 32 -25.14 -16.25 50.11
C ASP A 32 -24.68 -14.87 50.62
N PRO A 33 -25.58 -14.09 51.29
CA PRO A 33 -25.28 -12.72 51.68
C PRO A 33 -24.19 -12.61 52.79
N LEU A 34 -23.94 -13.67 53.56
CA LEU A 34 -22.93 -13.71 54.60
C LEU A 34 -21.49 -13.90 54.10
N PHE A 35 -21.32 -14.60 52.98
CA PHE A 35 -20.03 -14.78 52.37
C PHE A 35 -19.56 -13.49 51.66
N LEU A 36 -20.47 -12.80 51.00
CA LEU A 36 -20.20 -11.55 50.32
C LEU A 36 -19.88 -10.39 51.26
N SER A 37 -20.55 -10.29 52.39
CA SER A 37 -20.21 -9.28 53.42
C SER A 37 -18.84 -9.53 54.05
N SER A 38 -18.49 -10.78 54.26
CA SER A 38 -17.14 -11.18 54.77
C SER A 38 -16.04 -10.86 53.77
N LEU A 39 -16.27 -11.13 52.46
CA LEU A 39 -15.32 -10.84 51.40
C LEU A 39 -15.17 -9.33 51.17
N ALA A 40 -16.24 -8.56 51.18
CA ALA A 40 -16.23 -7.11 51.08
C ALA A 40 -15.49 -6.45 52.26
N ASN A 41 -15.73 -6.92 53.48
CA ASN A 41 -15.03 -6.44 54.67
C ASN A 41 -13.54 -6.81 54.66
N LYS A 42 -13.17 -7.99 54.15
CA LYS A 42 -11.77 -8.40 54.02
C LYS A 42 -11.07 -7.62 52.90
N LEU A 43 -11.75 -7.34 51.78
CA LEU A 43 -11.23 -6.48 50.72
C LEU A 43 -11.10 -5.02 51.18
N SER A 44 -12.05 -4.47 51.91
CA SER A 44 -11.98 -3.11 52.43
C SER A 44 -10.91 -2.93 53.48
N SER A 45 -10.66 -3.94 54.30
CA SER A 45 -9.55 -3.93 55.29
C SER A 45 -8.18 -4.07 54.62
N LEU A 46 -8.07 -4.86 53.54
CA LEU A 46 -6.88 -4.96 52.67
C LEU A 46 -6.63 -3.66 51.90
N MET A 47 -7.67 -3.01 51.43
CA MET A 47 -7.56 -1.73 50.70
C MET A 47 -7.10 -0.59 51.63
N ARG A 48 -7.57 -0.57 52.88
CA ARG A 48 -7.18 0.47 53.84
C ARG A 48 -5.71 0.35 54.30
N LYS A 49 -5.12 -0.84 54.27
CA LYS A 49 -3.72 -1.10 54.66
C LYS A 49 -2.71 -0.90 53.53
N ASN A 50 -3.12 -0.95 52.24
CA ASN A 50 -2.20 -0.93 51.10
C ASN A 50 -2.65 0.04 50.01
N HIS A 51 -2.90 1.30 50.28
CA HIS A 51 -3.22 2.35 49.30
C HIS A 51 -2.21 2.39 48.17
N ILE A 52 -0.95 2.10 48.43
CA ILE A 52 0.13 2.07 47.43
C ILE A 52 -0.07 0.90 46.43
N LEU A 53 -0.44 -0.29 46.92
CA LEU A 53 -0.68 -1.45 46.06
C LEU A 53 -1.91 -1.24 45.15
N PHE A 54 -2.98 -0.65 45.74
CA PHE A 54 -4.18 -0.33 44.94
C PHE A 54 -3.90 0.73 43.84
N PHE A 55 -3.11 1.74 44.20
CA PHE A 55 -2.68 2.75 43.23
C PHE A 55 -1.81 2.15 42.11
N LEU A 56 -0.88 1.22 42.46
CA LEU A 56 -0.06 0.51 41.47
C LEU A 56 -0.90 -0.38 40.56
N VAL A 57 -1.88 -1.10 41.07
CA VAL A 57 -2.77 -1.95 40.30
C VAL A 57 -3.67 -1.07 39.40
N PHE A 58 -4.17 0.05 39.93
CA PHE A 58 -4.98 1.00 39.12
C PHE A 58 -4.14 1.61 37.98
N VAL A 59 -2.91 2.02 38.22
CA VAL A 59 -2.00 2.52 37.18
C VAL A 59 -1.69 1.42 36.15
N ALA A 60 -1.45 0.18 36.60
CA ALA A 60 -1.21 -0.96 35.71
C ALA A 60 -2.43 -1.25 34.82
N VAL A 61 -3.65 -1.20 35.35
CA VAL A 61 -4.90 -1.38 34.57
C VAL A 61 -5.10 -0.22 33.59
N CYS A 62 -4.82 1.03 33.98
CA CYS A 62 -4.88 2.19 33.09
C CYS A 62 -3.87 2.11 31.93
N LEU A 63 -2.69 1.50 32.15
CA LEU A 63 -1.68 1.30 31.11
C LEU A 63 -2.06 0.20 30.11
N LEU A 64 -2.98 -0.70 30.47
CA LEU A 64 -3.44 -1.79 29.59
C LEU A 64 -4.60 -1.40 28.65
N THR A 65 -5.21 -0.22 28.81
CA THR A 65 -6.35 0.25 27.99
C THR A 65 -5.95 1.00 26.73
N SER A 66 -4.79 0.73 26.15
CA SER A 66 -4.38 1.31 24.86
C SER A 66 -5.14 0.62 23.72
N CYS A 67 -6.34 1.10 23.39
CA CYS A 67 -7.08 0.67 22.20
C CYS A 67 -6.45 1.29 20.95
N ALA A 68 -5.73 0.51 20.16
CA ALA A 68 -5.34 0.87 18.81
C ALA A 68 -6.59 0.87 17.90
N SER A 69 -6.85 1.97 17.19
CA SER A 69 -7.96 2.05 16.24
C SER A 69 -7.63 1.30 14.95
N PRO A 70 -8.43 0.32 14.48
CA PRO A 70 -8.19 -0.43 13.24
C PRO A 70 -8.45 0.41 11.97
N LYS A 71 -8.96 1.65 12.11
CA LYS A 71 -9.34 2.52 10.97
C LYS A 71 -8.21 2.83 9.99
N ASN A 72 -6.95 2.70 10.40
CA ASN A 72 -5.81 3.03 9.55
C ASN A 72 -5.30 1.85 8.70
N VAL A 73 -5.90 0.66 8.86
CA VAL A 73 -5.44 -0.58 8.19
C VAL A 73 -6.37 -1.02 7.07
N THR A 74 -7.62 -0.54 7.06
CA THR A 74 -8.63 -0.96 6.08
C THR A 74 -8.63 -0.07 4.84
N TYR A 75 -8.76 -0.72 3.67
CA TYR A 75 -8.98 -0.04 2.38
C TYR A 75 -10.45 0.40 2.23
N PHE A 76 -10.71 1.38 1.36
CA PHE A 76 -12.06 1.74 0.88
C PHE A 76 -13.09 1.97 1.99
N GLN A 77 -12.75 2.79 2.98
CA GLN A 77 -13.60 3.00 4.18
C GLN A 77 -14.93 3.70 3.88
N ASN A 78 -15.00 4.46 2.77
CA ASN A 78 -16.18 5.23 2.35
C ASN A 78 -16.89 4.66 1.12
N ARG A 79 -16.74 3.36 0.82
CA ARG A 79 -17.29 2.72 -0.38
C ARG A 79 -18.80 2.89 -0.53
N GLU A 80 -19.53 2.99 0.58
CA GLU A 80 -20.99 3.18 0.58
C GLU A 80 -21.42 4.57 0.05
N ALA A 81 -20.52 5.56 0.09
CA ALA A 81 -20.77 6.89 -0.47
C ALA A 81 -20.56 6.95 -2.00
N ILE A 82 -20.02 5.89 -2.63
CA ILE A 82 -19.72 5.84 -4.05
C ILE A 82 -20.72 4.89 -4.74
N GLU A 83 -21.97 5.31 -4.84
CA GLU A 83 -23.02 4.53 -5.52
C GLU A 83 -23.01 4.61 -7.05
N LYS A 84 -22.22 5.50 -7.65
CA LYS A 84 -22.18 5.65 -9.11
C LYS A 84 -20.95 4.96 -9.66
N ALA A 85 -21.19 4.02 -10.61
CA ALA A 85 -20.13 3.50 -11.47
C ALA A 85 -19.41 4.69 -12.14
N VAL A 86 -18.19 4.93 -11.72
CA VAL A 86 -17.39 6.02 -12.25
C VAL A 86 -16.65 5.50 -13.45
N GLN A 87 -16.71 6.27 -14.52
CA GLN A 87 -15.99 6.02 -15.74
C GLN A 87 -14.49 6.23 -15.44
N GLY A 88 -13.76 5.13 -15.24
CA GLY A 88 -12.33 5.19 -15.00
C GLY A 88 -11.61 5.90 -16.14
N TYR A 89 -10.74 6.83 -15.82
CA TYR A 89 -9.88 7.47 -16.81
C TYR A 89 -8.87 6.43 -17.32
N LEU A 90 -9.13 5.91 -18.52
CA LEU A 90 -8.12 5.15 -19.25
C LEU A 90 -7.21 6.17 -19.95
N VAL A 91 -6.08 6.46 -19.33
CA VAL A 91 -5.02 7.22 -19.96
C VAL A 91 -4.06 6.22 -20.59
N ASP A 92 -3.93 6.25 -21.91
CA ASP A 92 -2.95 5.44 -22.60
C ASP A 92 -1.54 5.91 -22.25
N ALA A 93 -0.68 4.97 -21.88
CA ALA A 93 0.72 5.25 -21.62
C ALA A 93 1.39 5.80 -22.88
N ARG A 94 2.27 6.81 -22.68
CA ARG A 94 3.08 7.37 -23.78
C ARG A 94 4.44 6.69 -23.80
N ILE A 95 4.95 6.54 -25.02
CA ILE A 95 6.31 6.02 -25.24
C ILE A 95 7.32 7.04 -24.73
N MET A 96 8.23 6.60 -23.89
CA MET A 96 9.26 7.43 -23.26
C MET A 96 10.65 7.12 -23.83
N PRO A 97 11.59 8.06 -23.75
CA PRO A 97 13.01 7.75 -23.98
C PRO A 97 13.48 6.56 -23.13
N LYS A 98 14.30 5.68 -23.69
CA LYS A 98 14.79 4.42 -23.12
C LYS A 98 13.77 3.28 -23.05
N ASP A 99 12.52 3.48 -23.48
CA ASP A 99 11.60 2.37 -23.64
C ASP A 99 12.10 1.38 -24.73
N VAL A 100 11.78 0.12 -24.51
CA VAL A 100 12.06 -0.96 -25.46
C VAL A 100 10.75 -1.40 -26.09
N LEU A 101 10.64 -1.26 -27.39
CA LEU A 101 9.45 -1.59 -28.15
C LEU A 101 9.66 -2.88 -28.96
N THR A 102 8.63 -3.71 -29.05
CA THR A 102 8.50 -4.74 -30.07
C THR A 102 7.47 -4.28 -31.08
N ILE A 103 7.88 -4.19 -32.34
CA ILE A 103 7.03 -3.74 -33.43
C ILE A 103 6.87 -4.90 -34.41
N THR A 104 5.62 -5.25 -34.70
CA THR A 104 5.29 -6.32 -35.64
C THR A 104 4.45 -5.77 -36.77
N VAL A 105 4.86 -6.04 -38.00
CA VAL A 105 4.12 -5.72 -39.22
C VAL A 105 3.52 -7.00 -39.77
N SER A 106 2.24 -7.00 -40.01
CA SER A 106 1.51 -8.07 -40.72
C SER A 106 0.93 -7.52 -42.01
N THR A 107 1.02 -8.29 -43.07
CA THR A 107 0.49 -7.95 -44.41
C THR A 107 -0.29 -9.13 -44.96
N THR A 108 -1.05 -8.90 -46.06
CA THR A 108 -1.83 -9.95 -46.71
C THR A 108 -0.95 -11.15 -47.13
N THR A 109 0.26 -10.90 -47.65
CA THR A 109 1.28 -11.93 -47.90
C THR A 109 2.43 -11.80 -46.90
N PRO A 110 2.77 -12.84 -46.11
CA PRO A 110 3.80 -12.77 -45.09
C PRO A 110 5.19 -12.34 -45.59
N GLU A 111 5.49 -12.65 -46.85
CA GLU A 111 6.75 -12.28 -47.53
C GLU A 111 6.94 -10.76 -47.60
N ALA A 112 5.88 -10.01 -47.81
CA ALA A 112 5.93 -8.54 -47.94
C ALA A 112 6.27 -7.88 -46.58
N ALA A 113 5.95 -8.52 -45.47
CA ALA A 113 6.23 -8.03 -44.13
C ALA A 113 7.67 -8.35 -43.65
N LYS A 114 8.36 -9.32 -44.24
CA LYS A 114 9.69 -9.80 -43.77
C LYS A 114 10.73 -8.69 -43.68
N GLN A 115 10.72 -7.75 -44.61
CA GLN A 115 11.68 -6.64 -44.65
C GLN A 115 11.53 -5.68 -43.45
N PHE A 116 10.36 -5.68 -42.77
CA PHE A 116 10.06 -4.83 -41.63
C PHE A 116 10.24 -5.59 -40.31
N ASN A 117 10.13 -6.94 -40.32
CA ASN A 117 10.17 -7.81 -39.15
C ASN A 117 11.54 -8.46 -39.03
N LEU A 118 12.53 -7.72 -38.56
CA LEU A 118 13.85 -8.28 -38.31
C LEU A 118 13.82 -9.24 -37.12
N VAL A 119 14.50 -10.38 -37.25
CA VAL A 119 14.69 -11.35 -36.18
C VAL A 119 16.08 -11.17 -35.56
N THR A 120 16.22 -11.54 -34.28
CA THR A 120 17.52 -11.46 -33.62
C THR A 120 18.51 -12.47 -34.22
N PRO A 121 19.80 -12.15 -34.33
CA PRO A 121 20.80 -13.08 -34.88
C PRO A 121 20.91 -14.40 -34.10
N THR A 122 20.55 -14.39 -32.82
CA THR A 122 20.62 -15.53 -31.92
C THR A 122 19.36 -16.40 -31.90
N SER A 123 18.24 -15.92 -32.46
CA SER A 123 16.97 -16.64 -32.47
C SER A 123 16.14 -16.26 -33.71
N GLN A 124 15.86 -17.23 -34.56
CA GLN A 124 15.03 -17.02 -35.76
C GLN A 124 13.53 -16.81 -35.43
N THR A 125 13.13 -17.00 -34.20
CA THR A 125 11.73 -16.86 -33.75
C THR A 125 11.51 -15.58 -32.94
N GLN A 126 12.57 -14.93 -32.46
CA GLN A 126 12.45 -13.72 -31.64
C GLN A 126 12.63 -12.47 -32.49
N LEU A 127 11.60 -11.62 -32.54
CA LEU A 127 11.65 -10.34 -33.20
C LEU A 127 12.67 -9.40 -32.53
N GLN A 128 13.33 -8.57 -33.36
CA GLN A 128 14.21 -7.53 -32.87
C GLN A 128 13.37 -6.49 -32.09
N THR A 129 13.93 -6.03 -30.98
CA THR A 129 13.39 -4.93 -30.20
C THR A 129 14.02 -3.60 -30.62
N TYR A 130 13.29 -2.51 -30.42
CA TYR A 130 13.69 -1.16 -30.76
C TYR A 130 13.84 -0.33 -29.48
N LEU A 131 15.04 0.14 -29.19
CA LEU A 131 15.28 1.07 -28.10
C LEU A 131 14.94 2.48 -28.57
N VAL A 132 14.10 3.17 -27.82
CA VAL A 132 13.81 4.59 -28.00
C VAL A 132 14.98 5.40 -27.47
N ASP A 133 15.60 6.23 -28.31
CA ASP A 133 16.74 7.07 -27.92
C ASP A 133 16.33 8.27 -27.04
N ASN A 134 17.30 9.11 -26.65
CA ASN A 134 17.03 10.29 -25.81
C ASN A 134 16.14 11.33 -26.49
N GLU A 135 16.19 11.40 -27.81
CA GLU A 135 15.40 12.29 -28.66
C GLU A 135 14.00 11.72 -28.96
N GLY A 136 13.72 10.49 -28.46
CA GLY A 136 12.47 9.77 -28.69
C GLY A 136 12.38 9.15 -30.09
N MET A 137 13.52 8.86 -30.75
CA MET A 137 13.57 8.24 -32.06
C MET A 137 13.82 6.73 -31.94
N ILE A 138 13.31 5.99 -32.89
CA ILE A 138 13.69 4.58 -33.15
C ILE A 138 14.28 4.46 -34.55
N ASN A 139 15.15 3.48 -34.78
CA ASN A 139 15.64 3.16 -36.11
C ASN A 139 14.88 1.95 -36.64
N PHE A 140 13.89 2.22 -37.50
CA PHE A 140 12.99 1.18 -38.02
C PHE A 140 13.46 0.71 -39.41
N PRO A 141 13.40 -0.61 -39.72
CA PRO A 141 13.86 -1.16 -40.98
C PRO A 141 13.21 -0.48 -42.19
N VAL A 142 13.98 -0.31 -43.28
CA VAL A 142 13.54 0.27 -44.53
C VAL A 142 13.26 1.78 -44.48
N ILE A 143 12.61 2.25 -43.39
CA ILE A 143 12.17 3.63 -43.22
C ILE A 143 13.26 4.52 -42.61
N GLY A 144 14.11 3.93 -41.75
CA GLY A 144 15.12 4.68 -40.98
C GLY A 144 14.57 5.25 -39.66
N GLN A 145 14.97 6.47 -39.33
CA GLN A 145 14.63 7.10 -38.05
C GLN A 145 13.18 7.59 -38.02
N LEU A 146 12.46 7.20 -36.98
CA LEU A 146 11.09 7.59 -36.68
C LEU A 146 10.94 8.17 -35.28
N LYS A 147 10.28 9.31 -35.17
CA LYS A 147 9.94 9.95 -33.89
C LYS A 147 8.70 9.27 -33.31
N VAL A 148 8.86 8.52 -32.24
CA VAL A 148 7.75 7.84 -31.52
C VAL A 148 7.63 8.29 -30.08
N GLY A 149 8.65 8.91 -29.53
CA GLY A 149 8.64 9.43 -28.15
C GLY A 149 7.55 10.47 -27.94
N GLY A 150 6.81 10.35 -26.84
CA GLY A 150 5.65 11.16 -26.49
C GLY A 150 4.33 10.71 -27.13
N MET A 151 4.37 9.76 -28.07
CA MET A 151 3.17 9.19 -28.72
C MET A 151 2.57 8.08 -27.84
N THR A 152 1.27 7.90 -27.96
CA THR A 152 0.62 6.66 -27.51
C THR A 152 0.96 5.52 -28.47
N LYS A 153 0.73 4.28 -28.01
CA LYS A 153 0.91 3.08 -28.83
C LYS A 153 0.13 3.21 -30.17
N THR A 154 -1.12 3.61 -30.10
CA THR A 154 -2.00 3.74 -31.27
C THR A 154 -1.53 4.82 -32.25
N GLU A 155 -1.03 5.95 -31.74
CA GLU A 155 -0.44 7.01 -32.58
C GLU A 155 0.83 6.51 -33.29
N ALA A 156 1.69 5.75 -32.59
CA ALA A 156 2.89 5.15 -33.18
C ALA A 156 2.54 4.09 -34.24
N GLU A 157 1.55 3.22 -33.99
CA GLU A 157 1.06 2.22 -34.91
C GLU A 157 0.57 2.89 -36.23
N LYS A 158 -0.21 3.97 -36.09
CA LYS A 158 -0.70 4.74 -37.22
C LYS A 158 0.44 5.39 -38.00
N LEU A 159 1.37 6.05 -37.33
CA LEU A 159 2.54 6.67 -37.95
C LEU A 159 3.35 5.67 -38.78
N ILE A 160 3.68 4.51 -38.17
CA ILE A 160 4.47 3.46 -38.80
C ILE A 160 3.69 2.91 -40.01
N THR A 161 2.39 2.65 -39.85
CA THR A 161 1.54 2.18 -40.95
C THR A 161 1.59 3.13 -42.13
N GLU A 162 1.41 4.44 -41.92
CA GLU A 162 1.49 5.46 -42.96
C GLU A 162 2.86 5.48 -43.66
N LYS A 163 3.93 5.28 -42.91
CA LYS A 163 5.30 5.30 -43.44
C LYS A 163 5.68 4.04 -44.23
N ILE A 164 5.09 2.87 -43.93
CA ILE A 164 5.40 1.63 -44.67
C ILE A 164 4.59 1.44 -45.93
N ILE A 165 3.40 2.06 -46.05
CA ILE A 165 2.52 1.95 -47.25
C ILE A 165 3.27 2.19 -48.56
N PRO A 166 4.14 3.21 -48.73
CA PRO A 166 4.86 3.45 -49.96
C PRO A 166 5.80 2.33 -50.41
N TYR A 167 6.17 1.44 -49.50
CA TYR A 167 7.07 0.31 -49.77
C TYR A 167 6.33 -1.00 -50.00
N LEU A 168 5.01 -0.96 -50.03
CA LEU A 168 4.14 -2.11 -50.21
C LEU A 168 3.33 -1.97 -51.52
N ALA A 169 2.96 -3.09 -52.14
CA ALA A 169 2.01 -3.09 -53.23
C ALA A 169 0.61 -2.68 -52.73
N GLU A 170 -0.20 -2.07 -53.58
CA GLU A 170 -1.55 -1.58 -53.23
C GLU A 170 -2.48 -2.65 -52.67
N SER A 171 -2.25 -3.93 -52.98
CA SER A 171 -3.03 -5.06 -52.50
C SER A 171 -2.66 -5.49 -51.07
N GLN A 172 -1.60 -4.93 -50.49
CA GLN A 172 -1.12 -5.26 -49.14
C GLN A 172 -1.74 -4.31 -48.12
N ASN A 173 -2.56 -4.84 -47.24
CA ASN A 173 -3.12 -4.08 -46.11
C ASN A 173 -2.22 -4.28 -44.88
N PRO A 174 -1.30 -3.37 -44.56
CA PRO A 174 -0.43 -3.52 -43.43
C PRO A 174 -1.18 -3.30 -42.10
N VAL A 175 -0.95 -4.19 -41.15
CA VAL A 175 -1.34 -4.03 -39.76
C VAL A 175 -0.08 -3.94 -38.94
N VAL A 176 0.13 -2.83 -38.27
CA VAL A 176 1.26 -2.62 -37.35
C VAL A 176 0.78 -2.78 -35.93
N THR A 177 1.51 -3.55 -35.16
CA THR A 177 1.28 -3.72 -33.72
C THR A 177 2.52 -3.28 -32.95
N VAL A 178 2.36 -2.34 -32.04
CA VAL A 178 3.43 -1.86 -31.15
C VAL A 178 3.16 -2.36 -29.74
N ARG A 179 4.17 -2.98 -29.12
CA ARG A 179 4.12 -3.42 -27.70
C ARG A 179 5.32 -2.89 -26.93
N MET A 180 5.09 -2.46 -25.70
CA MET A 180 6.18 -2.14 -24.78
C MET A 180 6.73 -3.45 -24.20
N SER A 181 8.01 -3.75 -24.44
CA SER A 181 8.68 -4.95 -23.95
C SER A 181 9.33 -4.75 -22.59
N SER A 182 9.47 -3.50 -22.14
CA SER A 182 10.13 -3.12 -20.89
C SER A 182 9.18 -2.57 -19.85
N PHE A 183 7.86 -2.76 -20.00
CA PHE A 183 6.92 -2.20 -19.04
C PHE A 183 7.19 -2.78 -17.65
N SER A 184 7.68 -1.94 -16.75
CA SER A 184 7.96 -2.27 -15.36
C SER A 184 7.54 -1.14 -14.44
N ILE A 185 7.18 -1.51 -13.20
CA ILE A 185 6.88 -0.58 -12.12
C ILE A 185 7.71 -0.97 -10.91
N SER A 186 7.99 -0.02 -10.02
CA SER A 186 8.70 -0.28 -8.78
C SER A 186 7.82 0.00 -7.57
N VAL A 187 7.87 -0.86 -6.57
CA VAL A 187 7.18 -0.68 -5.30
C VAL A 187 8.21 -0.71 -4.18
N LEU A 188 8.26 0.36 -3.39
CA LEU A 188 9.25 0.58 -2.34
C LEU A 188 8.59 0.92 -1.01
N GLY A 189 9.35 0.79 0.06
CA GLY A 189 8.95 1.20 1.41
C GLY A 189 8.28 0.07 2.20
N GLU A 190 7.21 0.39 2.93
CA GLU A 190 6.61 -0.50 3.93
C GLU A 190 5.60 -1.48 3.28
N VAL A 191 6.11 -2.33 2.40
CA VAL A 191 5.42 -3.46 1.75
C VAL A 191 6.14 -4.77 2.08
N ASN A 192 5.47 -5.91 1.88
CA ASN A 192 6.07 -7.20 2.24
C ASN A 192 7.22 -7.61 1.31
N GLN A 193 7.14 -7.26 0.02
CA GLN A 193 8.14 -7.61 -0.99
C GLN A 193 8.45 -6.40 -1.88
N PRO A 194 9.28 -5.46 -1.41
CA PRO A 194 9.69 -4.33 -2.25
C PRO A 194 10.53 -4.81 -3.43
N GLY A 195 10.33 -4.19 -4.59
CA GLY A 195 11.06 -4.58 -5.80
C GLY A 195 10.53 -3.91 -7.06
N THR A 196 11.15 -4.25 -8.19
CA THR A 196 10.69 -3.88 -9.53
C THR A 196 9.99 -5.06 -10.16
N PHE A 197 8.79 -4.84 -10.70
CA PHE A 197 7.91 -5.85 -11.26
C PHE A 197 7.69 -5.59 -12.74
N MET A 198 7.98 -6.58 -13.57
CA MET A 198 7.64 -6.56 -14.98
C MET A 198 6.13 -6.72 -15.15
N VAL A 199 5.53 -5.94 -16.03
CA VAL A 199 4.10 -5.95 -16.33
C VAL A 199 3.91 -6.55 -17.72
N GLU A 200 3.41 -7.77 -17.76
CA GLU A 200 3.16 -8.48 -19.05
C GLU A 200 1.91 -7.95 -19.76
N ARG A 201 1.03 -7.31 -19.01
CA ARG A 201 -0.20 -6.71 -19.51
C ARG A 201 0.04 -5.26 -19.96
N GLU A 202 -0.81 -4.75 -20.82
CA GLU A 202 -0.71 -3.36 -21.28
C GLU A 202 -1.03 -2.31 -20.20
N LYS A 203 -1.63 -2.73 -19.09
CA LYS A 203 -1.97 -1.86 -17.96
C LYS A 203 -1.88 -2.59 -16.64
N ILE A 204 -1.57 -1.86 -15.59
CA ILE A 204 -1.60 -2.28 -14.20
C ILE A 204 -2.14 -1.13 -13.37
N ASN A 205 -2.94 -1.43 -12.36
CA ASN A 205 -3.42 -0.42 -11.41
C ASN A 205 -2.62 -0.46 -10.10
N VAL A 206 -2.80 0.58 -9.28
CA VAL A 206 -2.10 0.73 -7.99
C VAL A 206 -2.30 -0.49 -7.08
N LEU A 207 -3.52 -1.04 -7.01
CA LEU A 207 -3.81 -2.17 -6.15
C LEU A 207 -3.17 -3.47 -6.63
N GLU A 208 -3.16 -3.69 -7.96
CA GLU A 208 -2.45 -4.83 -8.55
C GLU A 208 -0.94 -4.73 -8.31
N ALA A 209 -0.37 -3.53 -8.41
CA ALA A 209 1.04 -3.29 -8.12
C ALA A 209 1.38 -3.60 -6.66
N LEU A 210 0.58 -3.11 -5.73
CA LEU A 210 0.73 -3.41 -4.30
C LEU A 210 0.52 -4.89 -3.99
N SER A 211 -0.44 -5.54 -4.65
CA SER A 211 -0.65 -6.99 -4.52
C SER A 211 0.58 -7.80 -4.98
N ARG A 212 1.27 -7.38 -6.07
CA ARG A 212 2.53 -8.01 -6.52
C ARG A 212 3.65 -7.84 -5.49
N ALA A 213 3.66 -6.72 -4.77
CA ALA A 213 4.59 -6.46 -3.66
C ALA A 213 4.16 -7.15 -2.34
N GLY A 214 3.15 -8.05 -2.37
CA GLY A 214 2.66 -8.78 -1.21
C GLY A 214 1.85 -7.92 -0.24
N ASP A 215 1.29 -6.79 -0.72
CA ASP A 215 0.54 -5.79 0.05
C ASP A 215 1.40 -4.99 1.05
N LEU A 216 0.79 -3.95 1.61
CA LEU A 216 1.41 -3.14 2.67
C LEU A 216 1.51 -3.95 3.96
N THR A 217 2.61 -3.76 4.70
CA THR A 217 2.68 -4.28 6.07
C THR A 217 1.68 -3.55 6.98
N ILE A 218 1.51 -4.03 8.20
CA ILE A 218 0.68 -3.35 9.22
C ILE A 218 1.23 -1.96 9.60
N TYR A 219 2.48 -1.69 9.26
CA TYR A 219 3.15 -0.41 9.51
C TYR A 219 3.08 0.54 8.32
N GLY A 220 2.63 0.08 7.15
CA GLY A 220 2.50 0.92 5.95
C GLY A 220 1.37 1.94 6.09
N VAL A 221 1.64 3.19 5.71
CA VAL A 221 0.67 4.29 5.75
C VAL A 221 -0.18 4.25 4.48
N ARG A 222 -1.46 3.83 4.61
CA ARG A 222 -2.37 3.62 3.48
C ARG A 222 -2.98 4.90 2.92
N ASN A 223 -3.10 5.94 3.73
CA ASN A 223 -3.67 7.21 3.30
C ASN A 223 -2.64 8.17 2.66
N ASN A 224 -1.37 7.75 2.57
CA ASN A 224 -0.29 8.55 2.00
C ASN A 224 0.70 7.66 1.24
N VAL A 225 0.22 7.03 0.17
CA VAL A 225 1.10 6.32 -0.76
C VAL A 225 1.53 7.31 -1.84
N THR A 226 2.82 7.48 -2.02
CA THR A 226 3.37 8.41 -3.01
C THR A 226 3.62 7.69 -4.32
N LEU A 227 3.00 8.16 -5.39
CA LEU A 227 3.36 7.82 -6.76
C LEU A 227 4.39 8.84 -7.26
N ILE A 228 5.53 8.35 -7.73
CA ILE A 228 6.55 9.15 -8.41
C ILE A 228 6.49 8.76 -9.88
N ARG A 229 6.20 9.73 -10.75
CA ARG A 229 6.09 9.55 -12.20
C ARG A 229 7.10 10.43 -12.92
N GLU A 230 7.72 9.88 -13.94
CA GLU A 230 8.52 10.65 -14.88
C GLU A 230 7.63 11.11 -16.04
N GLU A 231 7.59 12.41 -16.26
CA GLU A 231 6.82 13.02 -17.33
C GLU A 231 7.62 13.00 -18.66
N SER A 232 6.92 13.23 -19.77
CA SER A 232 7.52 13.18 -21.12
C SER A 232 8.67 14.18 -21.35
N ASP A 233 8.78 15.21 -20.52
CA ASP A 233 9.87 16.21 -20.53
C ASP A 233 11.05 15.83 -19.65
N GLY A 234 11.01 14.64 -18.99
CA GLY A 234 12.02 14.15 -18.05
C GLY A 234 11.88 14.71 -16.64
N THR A 235 10.89 15.55 -16.36
CA THR A 235 10.60 16.02 -15.00
C THR A 235 9.93 14.92 -14.18
N LYS A 236 10.06 15.00 -12.84
CA LYS A 236 9.40 14.04 -11.94
C LYS A 236 8.29 14.71 -11.19
N SER A 237 7.11 14.12 -11.27
CA SER A 237 5.92 14.52 -10.53
C SER A 237 5.67 13.58 -9.35
N TYR A 238 5.11 14.13 -8.27
CA TYR A 238 4.79 13.39 -7.04
C TYR A 238 3.30 13.52 -6.76
N HIS A 239 2.62 12.38 -6.65
CA HIS A 239 1.18 12.34 -6.42
C HIS A 239 0.88 11.48 -5.20
N THR A 240 0.06 12.02 -4.29
CA THR A 240 -0.40 11.29 -3.11
C THR A 240 -1.65 10.50 -3.42
N LEU A 241 -1.62 9.22 -3.12
CA LEU A 241 -2.71 8.27 -3.27
C LEU A 241 -3.24 7.84 -1.90
N ASN A 242 -4.53 8.03 -1.67
CA ASN A 242 -5.19 7.59 -0.45
C ASN A 242 -5.92 6.27 -0.68
N LEU A 243 -5.33 5.16 -0.22
CA LEU A 243 -5.93 3.83 -0.36
C LEU A 243 -7.13 3.58 0.56
N ASN A 244 -7.31 4.42 1.59
CA ASN A 244 -8.48 4.34 2.48
C ASN A 244 -9.73 4.91 1.81
N ASP A 245 -9.56 5.76 0.80
CA ASP A 245 -10.64 6.36 0.03
C ASP A 245 -10.99 5.48 -1.17
N ALA A 246 -12.22 5.02 -1.23
CA ALA A 246 -12.71 4.24 -2.37
C ALA A 246 -12.72 5.03 -3.68
N ASN A 247 -12.74 6.37 -3.62
CA ASN A 247 -12.66 7.22 -4.80
C ASN A 247 -11.30 7.18 -5.52
N ILE A 248 -10.30 6.51 -4.96
CA ILE A 248 -9.01 6.29 -5.62
C ILE A 248 -9.17 5.65 -7.02
N VAL A 249 -10.17 4.79 -7.21
CA VAL A 249 -10.43 4.14 -8.51
C VAL A 249 -10.76 5.13 -9.63
N ASN A 250 -11.13 6.35 -9.28
CA ASN A 250 -11.46 7.45 -10.18
C ASN A 250 -10.31 8.43 -10.35
N SER A 251 -9.20 8.22 -9.64
CA SER A 251 -8.01 9.04 -9.78
C SER A 251 -7.39 8.85 -11.17
N PRO A 252 -6.92 9.92 -11.83
CA PRO A 252 -6.13 9.81 -13.06
C PRO A 252 -4.82 9.06 -12.85
N TYR A 253 -4.40 8.89 -11.61
CA TYR A 253 -3.19 8.18 -11.20
C TYR A 253 -3.45 6.74 -10.73
N TYR A 254 -4.69 6.25 -10.85
CA TYR A 254 -5.03 4.89 -10.47
C TYR A 254 -4.34 3.84 -11.35
N TYR A 255 -4.24 4.11 -12.66
CA TYR A 255 -3.47 3.29 -13.59
C TYR A 255 -2.03 3.79 -13.66
N LEU A 256 -1.11 2.87 -13.47
CA LEU A 256 0.32 3.14 -13.49
C LEU A 256 0.86 3.16 -14.93
N GLN A 257 1.90 3.95 -15.13
CA GLN A 257 2.65 4.04 -16.38
C GLN A 257 4.00 3.35 -16.25
N GLN A 258 4.70 3.22 -17.37
CA GLN A 258 6.08 2.74 -17.44
C GLN A 258 6.99 3.50 -16.46
N ASN A 259 7.82 2.77 -15.73
CA ASN A 259 8.78 3.30 -14.75
C ASN A 259 8.18 4.03 -13.54
N ASP A 260 6.86 3.99 -13.33
CA ASP A 260 6.24 4.51 -12.12
C ASP A 260 6.81 3.85 -10.87
N ILE A 261 7.01 4.65 -9.82
CA ILE A 261 7.46 4.19 -8.52
C ILE A 261 6.37 4.46 -7.49
N LEU A 262 5.90 3.42 -6.82
CA LEU A 262 5.03 3.53 -5.65
C LEU A 262 5.87 3.46 -4.37
N TYR A 263 5.82 4.49 -3.56
CA TYR A 263 6.48 4.54 -2.27
C TYR A 263 5.47 4.54 -1.13
N VAL A 264 5.60 3.55 -0.24
CA VAL A 264 4.77 3.41 0.96
C VAL A 264 5.57 3.85 2.17
N GLU A 265 5.12 4.91 2.83
CA GLU A 265 5.77 5.41 4.04
C GLU A 265 5.54 4.47 5.24
N PRO A 266 6.54 4.28 6.11
CA PRO A 266 6.34 3.64 7.40
C PRO A 266 5.57 4.58 8.33
N ASN A 267 4.72 4.01 9.19
CA ASN A 267 4.03 4.78 10.21
C ASN A 267 4.99 5.25 11.32
N LYS A 268 4.51 6.19 12.16
CA LYS A 268 5.31 6.78 13.25
C LYS A 268 5.87 5.73 14.21
N ILE A 269 5.15 4.65 14.46
CA ILE A 269 5.59 3.57 15.37
C ILE A 269 6.83 2.87 14.81
N LYS A 270 6.80 2.51 13.52
CA LYS A 270 7.94 1.88 12.85
C LYS A 270 9.14 2.84 12.78
N ALA A 271 8.90 4.11 12.45
CA ALA A 271 9.93 5.14 12.39
C ALA A 271 10.57 5.37 13.77
N GLN A 272 9.77 5.44 14.84
CA GLN A 272 10.27 5.56 16.21
C GLN A 272 11.05 4.32 16.65
N ASN A 273 10.58 3.12 16.32
CA ASN A 273 11.29 1.89 16.67
C ASN A 273 12.67 1.78 16.01
N SER A 274 12.87 2.41 14.86
CA SER A 274 14.19 2.46 14.21
C SER A 274 15.18 3.37 14.93
N THR A 275 14.69 4.42 15.64
CA THR A 275 15.53 5.36 16.40
C THR A 275 15.70 4.94 17.86
N VAL A 276 14.71 4.23 18.43
CA VAL A 276 14.66 3.87 19.86
C VAL A 276 15.30 2.50 20.14
N GLY A 277 15.80 1.81 19.13
CA GLY A 277 16.62 0.59 19.19
C GLY A 277 16.78 -0.06 20.58
N SER A 278 17.85 -0.72 20.88
CA SER A 278 18.13 -1.49 22.11
C SER A 278 18.02 -0.71 23.45
N MET A 279 18.07 0.63 23.42
CA MET A 279 18.06 1.46 24.64
C MET A 279 16.73 1.40 25.42
N THR A 280 15.57 1.38 24.72
CA THR A 280 14.26 1.34 25.40
C THR A 280 14.02 -0.03 26.07
N ASN A 281 14.46 -1.11 25.42
CA ASN A 281 14.40 -2.43 26.01
C ASN A 281 15.30 -2.55 27.26
N LEU A 282 16.46 -1.87 27.25
CA LEU A 282 17.35 -1.78 28.40
C LEU A 282 16.69 -1.04 29.58
N TRP A 283 16.02 0.11 29.31
CA TRP A 283 15.31 0.86 30.35
C TRP A 283 14.12 0.09 30.92
N LEU A 284 13.34 -0.58 30.06
CA LEU A 284 12.23 -1.45 30.50
C LEU A 284 12.73 -2.60 31.36
N SER A 285 13.85 -3.23 30.99
CA SER A 285 14.46 -4.30 31.76
C SER A 285 15.03 -3.79 33.10
N ALA A 286 15.69 -2.62 33.07
CA ALA A 286 16.23 -2.01 34.31
C ALA A 286 15.11 -1.62 35.29
N THR A 287 13.99 -1.05 34.78
CA THR A 287 12.85 -0.72 35.66
C THR A 287 12.19 -1.96 36.25
N SER A 288 12.07 -3.06 35.50
CA SER A 288 11.52 -4.31 36.04
C SER A 288 12.39 -4.91 37.12
N VAL A 289 13.71 -4.87 36.97
CA VAL A 289 14.66 -5.31 38.00
C VAL A 289 14.57 -4.43 39.26
N LEU A 290 14.51 -3.11 39.11
CA LEU A 290 14.35 -2.18 40.24
C LEU A 290 13.05 -2.43 41.01
N VAL A 291 11.93 -2.65 40.31
CA VAL A 291 10.66 -2.99 40.99
C VAL A 291 10.74 -4.32 41.69
N SER A 292 11.41 -5.32 41.14
CA SER A 292 11.60 -6.63 41.78
C SER A 292 12.46 -6.53 43.05
N VAL A 293 13.55 -5.77 43.00
CA VAL A 293 14.41 -5.52 44.17
C VAL A 293 13.66 -4.73 45.26
N ALA A 294 12.89 -3.71 44.88
CA ALA A 294 12.08 -2.93 45.82
C ALA A 294 11.01 -3.78 46.50
N THR A 295 10.34 -4.66 45.79
CA THR A 295 9.35 -5.59 46.37
C THR A 295 9.99 -6.59 47.32
N LEU A 296 11.19 -7.07 46.99
CA LEU A 296 11.95 -8.00 47.85
C LEU A 296 12.41 -7.32 49.15
N LEU A 297 12.93 -6.08 49.06
CA LEU A 297 13.31 -5.28 50.23
C LEU A 297 12.11 -4.99 51.15
N VAL A 298 10.97 -4.60 50.58
CA VAL A 298 9.74 -4.39 51.36
C VAL A 298 9.28 -5.68 52.05
N SER A 299 9.42 -6.82 51.38
CA SER A 299 9.08 -8.13 51.94
C SER A 299 9.99 -8.52 53.13
N ILE A 300 11.28 -8.19 53.05
CA ILE A 300 12.25 -8.48 54.11
C ILE A 300 12.07 -7.54 55.34
N LEU A 301 11.86 -6.23 55.05
CA LEU A 301 11.68 -5.23 56.11
C LEU A 301 10.34 -5.34 56.87
N ARG A 302 9.38 -6.06 56.27
CA ARG A 302 8.06 -6.29 56.89
C ARG A 302 7.98 -7.53 57.75
N LYS A 303 9.07 -8.28 57.89
CA LYS A 303 9.21 -9.45 58.74
C LYS A 303 9.85 -9.05 60.07
#